data_59f75d281d24d052c7e671a0661c54e7
#
_entry.id   59f75d281d24d052c7e671a0661c54e7
#
_cell.length_a   1.000
_cell.length_b   1.000
_cell.length_c   1.000
_cell.angle_alpha   90.00
_cell.angle_beta   90.00
_cell.angle_gamma   90.00
#
_symmetry.space_group_name_H-M   'P 1'
#
loop_
_entity.id
_entity.type
_entity.pdbx_description
1 polymer ?
#
loop_
_entity_poly.entity_id
_entity_poly.type
_entity_poly.pdbx_seq_one_letter_code
_entity_poly.pdbx_strand_id
1 'polypeptide(L)'
;MTKVGPVLYHYSIYMPAKNRVKEYQNNSYYHLFNKGLDGREIFKDDDDMNVFERILANYLERDTHGYLKATIAKRREDMYLGDEVKIIAYCLMSDHFHMVVWQGQKDGVTKLMRRVNTAYRCV
;
A
#
# COMPACT_ATOMS: atom_id res chain seq x y z
N MET A 1 -9.91 15.64 -8.55
CA MET A 1 -10.05 14.29 -7.97
C MET A 1 -8.82 13.99 -7.12
N THR A 2 -8.97 14.02 -5.82
CA THR A 2 -7.90 13.76 -4.84
C THR A 2 -8.52 13.12 -3.61
N LYS A 3 -7.91 12.05 -3.10
CA LYS A 3 -8.35 11.36 -1.91
C LYS A 3 -7.22 11.34 -0.87
N VAL A 4 -7.52 11.83 0.34
CA VAL A 4 -6.53 12.02 1.40
C VAL A 4 -6.97 11.27 2.65
N GLY A 5 -6.09 10.44 3.17
CA GLY A 5 -6.23 9.80 4.48
C GLY A 5 -5.58 10.65 5.58
N PRO A 6 -5.63 10.19 6.85
CA PRO A 6 -5.08 10.94 7.98
C PRO A 6 -3.60 11.27 7.81
N VAL A 7 -3.22 12.50 8.11
CA VAL A 7 -1.86 13.02 7.93
C VAL A 7 -1.16 13.07 9.29
N LEU A 8 -0.06 12.35 9.45
CA LEU A 8 0.83 12.42 10.58
C LEU A 8 2.28 12.51 10.10
N TYR A 9 2.88 13.68 10.16
CA TYR A 9 4.30 14.02 9.95
C TYR A 9 4.96 13.62 8.62
N HIS A 10 5.62 14.60 8.00
CA HIS A 10 6.44 14.43 6.80
C HIS A 10 7.85 13.93 7.14
N TYR A 11 8.15 12.69 6.79
CA TYR A 11 9.53 12.23 6.62
C TYR A 11 9.75 11.98 5.14
N SER A 12 10.53 12.84 4.50
CA SER A 12 10.98 12.61 3.14
C SER A 12 12.15 11.63 3.16
N ILE A 13 11.92 10.42 2.72
CA ILE A 13 13.02 9.49 2.47
C ILE A 13 13.39 9.58 1.00
N TYR A 14 14.66 9.82 0.77
CA TYR A 14 15.25 9.83 -0.56
C TYR A 14 14.97 8.51 -1.27
N MET A 15 14.25 8.56 -2.38
CA MET A 15 14.04 7.39 -3.24
C MET A 15 15.33 7.09 -3.99
N PRO A 16 15.96 5.93 -3.80
CA PRO A 16 17.20 5.63 -4.50
C PRO A 16 16.98 5.58 -6.01
N ALA A 17 18.01 5.97 -6.76
CA ALA A 17 18.01 5.93 -8.22
C ALA A 17 17.67 4.51 -8.73
N LYS A 18 17.12 4.45 -9.94
CA LYS A 18 16.82 3.21 -10.65
C LYS A 18 18.01 2.24 -10.57
N ASN A 19 17.77 1.00 -10.16
CA ASN A 19 18.75 -0.07 -9.99
C ASN A 19 19.56 -0.06 -8.67
N ARG A 20 19.23 0.75 -7.69
CA ARG A 20 19.80 0.60 -6.35
C ARG A 20 19.05 -0.46 -5.55
N VAL A 21 19.79 -1.28 -4.81
CA VAL A 21 19.20 -2.19 -3.81
C VAL A 21 18.55 -1.35 -2.74
N LYS A 22 17.24 -1.53 -2.55
CA LYS A 22 16.48 -0.85 -1.49
C LYS A 22 16.62 -1.65 -0.22
N GLU A 23 17.32 -1.09 0.77
CA GLU A 23 17.39 -1.67 2.09
C GLU A 23 16.39 -0.98 3.01
N TYR A 24 15.39 -1.73 3.48
CA TYR A 24 14.44 -1.27 4.46
C TYR A 24 14.80 -1.82 5.84
N GLN A 25 14.71 -0.97 6.85
CA GLN A 25 15.02 -1.33 8.23
C GLN A 25 13.75 -1.68 9.00
N ASN A 26 13.90 -2.51 10.04
CA ASN A 26 12.83 -2.81 10.98
C ASN A 26 12.50 -1.57 11.85
N ASN A 27 11.26 -1.49 12.32
CA ASN A 27 10.76 -0.42 13.19
C ASN A 27 11.04 0.98 12.64
N SER A 28 10.80 1.17 11.35
CA SER A 28 11.10 2.43 10.65
C SER A 28 9.89 2.91 9.84
N TYR A 29 9.85 4.22 9.63
CA TYR A 29 8.84 4.86 8.80
C TYR A 29 9.39 5.11 7.40
N TYR A 30 8.53 4.95 6.38
CA TYR A 30 8.90 5.15 4.98
C TYR A 30 7.83 5.96 4.27
N HIS A 31 8.29 6.87 3.43
CA HIS A 31 7.46 7.53 2.44
C HIS A 31 7.52 6.76 1.13
N LEU A 32 6.40 6.20 0.73
CA LEU A 32 6.25 5.47 -0.53
C LEU A 32 5.61 6.38 -1.57
N PHE A 33 6.16 6.34 -2.76
CA PHE A 33 5.67 7.13 -3.88
C PHE A 33 5.65 6.27 -5.14
N ASN A 34 4.58 6.39 -5.91
CA ASN A 34 4.52 5.78 -7.24
C ASN A 34 3.80 6.72 -8.20
N LYS A 35 4.28 6.77 -9.42
CA LYS A 35 3.74 7.63 -10.48
C LYS A 35 3.44 6.80 -11.73
N GLY A 36 2.37 7.17 -12.43
CA GLY A 36 2.03 6.57 -13.72
C GLY A 36 3.15 6.76 -14.75
N LEU A 37 3.40 5.75 -15.55
CA LEU A 37 4.39 5.79 -16.61
C LEU A 37 4.02 6.87 -17.64
N ASP A 38 4.97 7.72 -18.00
CA ASP A 38 4.77 8.82 -18.98
C ASP A 38 3.60 9.75 -18.63
N GLY A 39 3.37 9.99 -17.34
CA GLY A 39 2.28 10.85 -16.86
C GLY A 39 0.89 10.26 -17.02
N ARG A 40 0.76 8.96 -17.26
CA ARG A 40 -0.53 8.29 -17.37
C ARG A 40 -1.27 8.28 -16.05
N GLU A 41 -2.59 8.32 -16.12
CA GLU A 41 -3.43 8.16 -14.96
C GLU A 41 -3.31 6.75 -14.37
N ILE A 42 -3.11 6.69 -13.05
CA ILE A 42 -3.20 5.44 -12.28
C ILE A 42 -4.65 5.19 -11.90
N PHE A 43 -5.35 6.25 -11.48
CA PHE A 43 -6.76 6.23 -11.08
C PHE A 43 -7.55 7.12 -12.02
N LYS A 44 -8.47 6.55 -12.77
CA LYS A 44 -9.32 7.28 -13.73
C LYS A 44 -10.41 8.07 -13.03
N ASP A 45 -10.92 7.54 -11.93
CA ASP A 45 -12.03 8.09 -11.16
C ASP A 45 -11.98 7.64 -9.69
N ASP A 46 -12.99 8.05 -8.92
CA ASP A 46 -13.10 7.67 -7.52
C ASP A 46 -13.34 6.17 -7.32
N ASP A 47 -13.96 5.49 -8.28
CA ASP A 47 -14.16 4.04 -8.21
C ASP A 47 -12.82 3.30 -8.27
N ASP A 48 -11.90 3.73 -9.11
CA ASP A 48 -10.54 3.18 -9.16
C ASP A 48 -9.80 3.40 -7.83
N MET A 49 -9.94 4.58 -7.22
CA MET A 49 -9.37 4.86 -5.89
C MET A 49 -9.97 3.96 -4.81
N ASN A 50 -11.28 3.74 -4.86
CA ASN A 50 -11.97 2.84 -3.93
C ASN A 50 -11.49 1.39 -4.09
N VAL A 51 -11.27 0.94 -5.31
CA VAL A 51 -10.69 -0.39 -5.58
C VAL A 51 -9.30 -0.52 -5.00
N PHE A 52 -8.46 0.49 -5.19
CA PHE A 52 -7.10 0.51 -4.63
C PHE A 52 -7.11 0.45 -3.09
N GLU A 53 -7.94 1.26 -2.44
CA GLU A 53 -8.11 1.23 -0.98
C GLU A 53 -8.62 -0.13 -0.49
N ARG A 54 -9.53 -0.75 -1.21
CA ARG A 54 -10.03 -2.08 -0.87
C ARG A 54 -8.94 -3.15 -1.00
N ILE A 55 -8.07 -3.03 -1.99
CA ILE A 55 -6.90 -3.90 -2.13
C ILE A 55 -5.95 -3.73 -0.94
N LEU A 56 -5.66 -2.50 -0.53
CA LEU A 56 -4.86 -2.23 0.66
C LEU A 56 -5.48 -2.86 1.91
N ALA A 57 -6.78 -2.67 2.11
CA ALA A 57 -7.51 -3.25 3.24
C ALA A 57 -7.43 -4.79 3.25
N ASN A 58 -7.51 -5.42 2.07
CA ASN A 58 -7.41 -6.87 1.96
C ASN A 58 -6.10 -7.46 2.49
N TYR A 59 -5.01 -6.71 2.42
CA TYR A 59 -3.72 -7.15 2.94
C TYR A 59 -3.42 -6.68 4.37
N LEU A 60 -4.05 -5.60 4.81
CA LEU A 60 -3.71 -4.94 6.07
C LEU A 60 -4.76 -5.10 7.17
N GLU A 61 -5.98 -5.50 6.83
CA GLU A 61 -7.06 -5.69 7.78
C GLU A 61 -7.42 -7.17 7.92
N ARG A 62 -7.73 -7.58 9.14
CA ARG A 62 -8.24 -8.92 9.43
C ARG A 62 -9.76 -8.95 9.25
N ASP A 63 -10.29 -10.10 8.85
CA ASP A 63 -11.72 -10.36 8.92
C ASP A 63 -12.14 -10.57 10.39
N THR A 64 -12.49 -9.49 11.05
CA THR A 64 -12.92 -9.52 12.46
C THR A 64 -14.38 -9.93 12.62
N HIS A 65 -15.14 -10.05 11.53
CA HIS A 65 -16.57 -10.27 11.57
C HIS A 65 -17.00 -11.68 11.13
N GLY A 66 -16.07 -12.49 10.62
CA GLY A 66 -16.34 -13.88 10.24
C GLY A 66 -17.27 -14.04 9.04
N TYR A 67 -17.43 -13.04 8.21
CA TYR A 67 -18.31 -13.10 7.03
C TYR A 67 -17.77 -13.93 5.88
N LEU A 68 -16.51 -14.27 5.90
CA LEU A 68 -15.88 -15.02 4.81
C LEU A 68 -16.00 -16.52 5.05
N LYS A 69 -16.15 -17.27 3.95
CA LYS A 69 -16.02 -18.72 4.01
C LYS A 69 -14.64 -19.09 4.56
N ALA A 70 -14.56 -20.18 5.33
CA ALA A 70 -13.34 -20.62 6.02
C ALA A 70 -12.09 -20.68 5.10
N THR A 71 -12.23 -21.12 3.86
CA THR A 71 -11.14 -21.18 2.87
C THR A 71 -10.64 -19.79 2.46
N ILE A 72 -11.56 -18.85 2.28
CA ILE A 72 -11.23 -17.46 1.92
C ILE A 72 -10.60 -16.75 3.12
N ALA A 73 -11.16 -16.93 4.30
CA ALA A 73 -10.64 -16.37 5.56
C ALA A 73 -9.21 -16.86 5.81
N LYS A 74 -8.93 -18.15 5.63
CA LYS A 74 -7.59 -18.72 5.78
C LYS A 74 -6.61 -18.13 4.76
N ARG A 75 -7.00 -18.02 3.49
CA ARG A 75 -6.16 -17.40 2.45
C ARG A 75 -5.84 -15.95 2.78
N ARG A 76 -6.80 -15.19 3.28
CA ARG A 76 -6.58 -13.80 3.70
C ARG A 76 -5.66 -13.71 4.91
N GLU A 77 -5.80 -14.62 5.87
CA GLU A 77 -4.89 -14.68 7.03
C GLU A 77 -3.44 -14.98 6.60
N ASP A 78 -3.24 -15.90 5.66
CA ASP A 78 -1.91 -16.22 5.12
C ASP A 78 -1.31 -15.06 4.33
N MET A 79 -2.15 -14.15 3.81
CA MET A 79 -1.73 -12.97 3.05
C MET A 79 -1.66 -11.70 3.89
N TYR A 80 -2.06 -11.76 5.15
CA TYR A 80 -2.16 -10.63 6.04
C TYR A 80 -0.78 -10.03 6.35
N LEU A 81 -0.65 -8.73 6.20
CA LEU A 81 0.58 -7.98 6.45
C LEU A 81 0.43 -6.89 7.52
N GLY A 82 -0.73 -6.79 8.16
CA GLY A 82 -1.01 -5.71 9.11
C GLY A 82 -0.17 -5.74 10.39
N ASP A 83 0.47 -6.86 10.71
CA ASP A 83 1.43 -6.94 11.82
C ASP A 83 2.84 -6.49 11.39
N GLU A 84 3.14 -6.53 10.09
CA GLU A 84 4.44 -6.16 9.54
C GLU A 84 4.48 -4.71 9.04
N VAL A 85 3.35 -4.20 8.53
CA VAL A 85 3.24 -2.87 7.91
C VAL A 85 1.96 -2.20 8.35
N LYS A 86 2.04 -0.90 8.64
CA LYS A 86 0.86 -0.06 8.94
C LYS A 86 0.90 1.19 8.08
N ILE A 87 -0.23 1.54 7.49
CA ILE A 87 -0.38 2.83 6.79
C ILE A 87 -0.71 3.89 7.82
N ILE A 88 0.10 4.94 7.85
CA ILE A 88 -0.05 6.09 8.75
C ILE A 88 -0.86 7.18 8.06
N ALA A 89 -0.55 7.45 6.78
CA ALA A 89 -1.21 8.45 5.97
C ALA A 89 -1.08 8.10 4.49
N TYR A 90 -1.97 8.62 3.66
CA TYR A 90 -1.86 8.48 2.22
C TYR A 90 -2.57 9.63 1.49
N CYS A 91 -2.18 9.81 0.25
CA CYS A 91 -2.84 10.72 -0.69
C CYS A 91 -2.86 10.08 -2.07
N LEU A 92 -4.05 9.87 -2.62
CA LEU A 92 -4.24 9.33 -3.96
C LEU A 92 -4.59 10.46 -4.91
N MET A 93 -3.83 10.61 -5.99
CA MET A 93 -4.06 11.55 -7.07
C MET A 93 -4.15 10.79 -8.39
N SER A 94 -4.72 11.39 -9.43
CA SER A 94 -5.02 10.70 -10.68
C SER A 94 -3.82 9.98 -11.28
N ASP A 95 -2.64 10.58 -11.24
CA ASP A 95 -1.42 10.07 -11.89
C ASP A 95 -0.33 9.59 -10.91
N HIS A 96 -0.55 9.73 -9.61
CA HIS A 96 0.41 9.28 -8.60
C HIS A 96 -0.23 9.12 -7.22
N PHE A 97 0.48 8.48 -6.31
CA PHE A 97 0.09 8.44 -4.91
C PHE A 97 1.31 8.57 -3.98
N HIS A 98 1.03 9.01 -2.76
CA HIS A 98 1.97 9.05 -1.66
C HIS A 98 1.40 8.25 -0.49
N MET A 99 2.24 7.48 0.19
CA MET A 99 1.89 6.81 1.45
C MET A 99 3.01 6.96 2.46
N VAL A 100 2.66 7.21 3.70
CA VAL A 100 3.57 7.06 4.84
C VAL A 100 3.22 5.76 5.53
N VAL A 101 4.18 4.88 5.66
CA VAL A 101 3.99 3.56 6.26
C VAL A 101 5.01 3.33 7.38
N TRP A 102 4.60 2.60 8.39
CA TRP A 102 5.50 2.03 9.39
C TRP A 102 5.76 0.56 9.02
N GLN A 103 7.02 0.17 9.07
CA GLN A 103 7.44 -1.22 8.87
C GLN A 103 8.03 -1.75 10.17
N GLY A 104 7.41 -2.78 10.74
CA GLY A 104 7.92 -3.46 11.93
C GLY A 104 8.97 -4.50 11.61
N GLN A 105 8.72 -5.28 10.57
CA GLN A 105 9.61 -6.36 10.15
C GLN A 105 10.17 -6.14 8.75
N LYS A 106 11.35 -6.69 8.53
CA LYS A 106 12.05 -6.66 7.24
C LYS A 106 11.15 -7.20 6.11
N ASP A 107 11.21 -6.54 4.98
CA ASP A 107 10.48 -6.90 3.76
C ASP A 107 8.96 -6.66 3.78
N GLY A 108 8.38 -6.16 4.85
CA GLY A 108 6.94 -5.86 4.93
C GLY A 108 6.51 -4.88 3.85
N VAL A 109 7.20 -3.77 3.69
CA VAL A 109 6.95 -2.77 2.63
C VAL A 109 7.09 -3.38 1.24
N THR A 110 8.14 -4.14 1.00
CA THR A 110 8.40 -4.79 -0.29
C THR A 110 7.28 -5.78 -0.64
N LYS A 111 6.85 -6.60 0.32
CA LYS A 111 5.73 -7.53 0.14
C LYS A 111 4.43 -6.80 -0.17
N LEU A 112 4.12 -5.75 0.61
CA LEU A 112 2.91 -4.96 0.42
C LEU A 112 2.87 -4.34 -0.97
N MET A 113 3.90 -3.61 -1.35
CA MET A 113 3.94 -2.91 -2.63
C MET A 113 3.90 -3.87 -3.83
N ARG A 114 4.58 -4.99 -3.74
CA ARG A 114 4.52 -6.01 -4.78
C ARG A 114 3.12 -6.58 -4.96
N ARG A 115 2.46 -6.92 -3.85
CA ARG A 115 1.10 -7.49 -3.87
C ARG A 115 0.06 -6.48 -4.34
N VAL A 116 0.10 -5.27 -3.81
CA VAL A 116 -0.84 -4.20 -4.18
C VAL A 116 -0.69 -3.82 -5.64
N ASN A 117 0.51 -3.60 -6.12
CA ASN A 117 0.76 -3.24 -7.51
C ASN A 117 0.32 -4.36 -8.47
N THR A 118 0.56 -5.61 -8.11
CA THR A 118 0.11 -6.75 -8.91
C THR A 118 -1.42 -6.85 -8.94
N ALA A 119 -2.07 -6.76 -7.78
CA ALA A 119 -3.52 -6.86 -7.68
C ALA A 119 -4.23 -5.70 -8.40
N TYR A 120 -3.77 -4.48 -8.25
CA TYR A 120 -4.35 -3.31 -8.91
C TYR A 120 -4.16 -3.34 -10.43
N ARG A 121 -3.02 -3.84 -10.90
CA ARG A 121 -2.72 -3.97 -12.33
C ARG A 121 -3.66 -4.91 -13.06
N CYS A 122 -4.26 -5.87 -12.36
CA CYS A 122 -5.20 -6.84 -12.93
C CYS A 122 -6.65 -6.34 -12.98
N VAL A 123 -6.89 -5.10 -12.58
CA VAL A 123 -8.23 -4.48 -12.55
C VAL A 123 -8.54 -3.68 -13.82
#